data_d4e2f238bfba36d894562846f122d881
#
_entry.id   d4e2f238bfba36d894562846f122d881
#
_cell.length_a   1.000
_cell.length_b   1.000
_cell.length_c   1.000
_cell.angle_alpha   90.00
_cell.angle_beta   90.00
_cell.angle_gamma   90.00
#
_symmetry.space_group_name_H-M   'P 1'
#
loop_
_entity.id
_entity.type
_entity.pdbx_description
1 polymer ?
#
loop_
_entity_poly.entity_id
_entity_poly.type
_entity_poly.pdbx_seq_one_letter_code
_entity_poly.pdbx_strand_id
1 'polypeptide(L)'
;GAAEGVPSPFCDCPMCNYAREHGGKDVRKRSCFRLGRNIMIDMGPDIFTQALQYGSMCDIEHVLITHTHDDHFNFTALGLMSMATHLRTTPVHFYFSEEGYRFIELLRDSEIAFGGTLRGMEKKGIYAFHKLKYFETYSIGEYEVTPIRGNHGGNMAKERSANYVLKAKDGTKMLYGMDTGLYEEETLDFMKNQNLDIWM
;
A
#
# COMPACT_ATOMS: atom_id res chain seq x y z
N GLY A 1 10.33 -6.64 -0.98
CA GLY A 1 10.19 -7.44 0.23
C GLY A 1 9.88 -8.88 -0.11
N ALA A 2 9.80 -9.73 0.89
CA ALA A 2 9.33 -11.09 0.74
C ALA A 2 7.91 -11.16 1.36
N ALA A 3 6.97 -11.80 0.68
CA ALA A 3 5.57 -11.87 1.11
C ALA A 3 5.42 -12.43 2.54
N GLU A 4 6.25 -13.42 2.90
CA GLU A 4 6.29 -14.00 4.24
C GLU A 4 7.19 -13.25 5.24
N GLY A 5 7.95 -12.25 4.78
CA GLY A 5 9.00 -11.59 5.56
C GLY A 5 10.26 -12.47 5.74
N VAL A 6 11.31 -11.89 6.31
CA VAL A 6 12.53 -12.62 6.73
C VAL A 6 12.88 -12.14 8.14
N PRO A 7 13.00 -13.03 9.13
CA PRO A 7 12.75 -14.48 9.08
C PRO A 7 11.26 -14.79 8.89
N SER A 8 10.96 -15.79 8.06
CA SER A 8 9.59 -16.30 7.99
C SER A 8 9.24 -17.03 9.28
N PRO A 9 8.01 -16.87 9.83
CA PRO A 9 7.60 -17.48 11.10
C PRO A 9 7.70 -19.00 11.15
N PHE A 10 7.50 -19.65 10.01
CA PHE A 10 7.45 -21.12 9.90
C PHE A 10 8.65 -21.69 9.12
N CYS A 11 9.80 -20.99 9.11
CA CYS A 11 10.98 -21.40 8.35
C CYS A 11 12.22 -21.43 9.24
N ASP A 12 12.95 -22.56 9.23
CA ASP A 12 14.22 -22.76 9.93
C ASP A 12 15.41 -22.90 8.98
N CYS A 13 15.30 -22.35 7.76
CA CYS A 13 16.44 -22.33 6.83
C CYS A 13 17.61 -21.46 7.37
N PRO A 14 18.84 -21.67 6.87
CA PRO A 14 20.00 -20.93 7.35
C PRO A 14 19.84 -19.42 7.31
N MET A 15 19.15 -18.86 6.28
CA MET A 15 18.89 -17.43 6.13
C MET A 15 17.94 -16.93 7.23
N CYS A 16 16.85 -17.64 7.50
CA CYS A 16 15.90 -17.25 8.55
C CYS A 16 16.53 -17.35 9.95
N ASN A 17 17.33 -18.37 10.20
CA ASN A 17 18.05 -18.53 11.47
C ASN A 17 19.10 -17.42 11.65
N TYR A 18 19.86 -17.11 10.60
CA TYR A 18 20.80 -16.01 10.62
C TYR A 18 20.12 -14.67 10.92
N ALA A 19 18.99 -14.39 10.26
CA ALA A 19 18.24 -13.16 10.50
C ALA A 19 17.67 -13.08 11.95
N ARG A 20 17.25 -14.19 12.54
CA ARG A 20 16.81 -14.24 13.96
C ARG A 20 17.95 -13.92 14.92
N GLU A 21 19.12 -14.44 14.64
CA GLU A 21 20.31 -14.27 15.50
C GLU A 21 20.90 -12.87 15.39
N HIS A 22 21.02 -12.32 14.17
CA HIS A 22 21.75 -11.09 13.90
C HIS A 22 20.87 -9.85 13.78
N GLY A 23 19.60 -10.00 13.37
CA GLY A 23 18.68 -8.88 13.21
C GLY A 23 19.10 -7.86 12.14
N GLY A 24 18.82 -6.59 12.41
CA GLY A 24 19.24 -5.49 11.55
C GLY A 24 18.67 -5.54 10.13
N LYS A 25 19.52 -5.31 9.12
CA LYS A 25 19.12 -5.29 7.69
C LYS A 25 18.71 -6.67 7.13
N ASP A 26 19.06 -7.74 7.84
CA ASP A 26 18.70 -9.11 7.45
C ASP A 26 17.23 -9.42 7.80
N VAL A 27 16.62 -8.63 8.68
CA VAL A 27 15.17 -8.70 8.94
C VAL A 27 14.43 -7.89 7.90
N ARG A 28 13.60 -8.58 7.09
CA ARG A 28 12.81 -7.99 6.00
C ARG A 28 11.34 -8.02 6.35
N LYS A 29 10.73 -6.86 6.47
CA LYS A 29 9.29 -6.68 6.69
C LYS A 29 8.55 -6.64 5.35
N ARG A 30 7.22 -6.87 5.39
CA ARG A 30 6.33 -6.75 4.23
C ARG A 30 6.23 -5.31 3.76
N SER A 31 5.63 -5.15 2.58
CA SER A 31 5.61 -3.87 1.87
C SER A 31 4.96 -2.75 2.68
N CYS A 32 5.67 -1.66 2.79
CA CYS A 32 5.19 -0.38 3.29
C CYS A 32 6.24 0.68 2.95
N PHE A 33 5.84 1.72 2.25
CA PHE A 33 6.71 2.83 1.91
C PHE A 33 6.06 4.14 2.31
N ARG A 34 6.77 4.98 3.06
CA ARG A 34 6.29 6.30 3.43
C ARG A 34 6.87 7.35 2.48
N LEU A 35 5.99 8.04 1.77
CA LEU A 35 6.32 9.12 0.87
C LEU A 35 6.02 10.46 1.54
N GLY A 36 7.06 11.25 1.79
CA GLY A 36 6.90 12.49 2.52
C GLY A 36 6.31 12.28 3.91
N ARG A 37 5.39 13.18 4.32
CA ARG A 37 4.84 13.15 5.67
C ARG A 37 3.55 12.34 5.77
N ASN A 38 2.63 12.50 4.83
CA ASN A 38 1.24 12.08 4.98
C ASN A 38 0.76 11.03 3.97
N ILE A 39 1.66 10.54 3.11
CA ILE A 39 1.35 9.48 2.13
C ILE A 39 2.08 8.20 2.51
N MET A 40 1.37 7.09 2.37
CA MET A 40 1.92 5.74 2.50
C MET A 40 1.56 4.92 1.27
N ILE A 41 2.48 4.08 0.79
CA ILE A 41 2.21 3.08 -0.25
C ILE A 41 2.29 1.72 0.40
N ASP A 42 1.22 0.96 0.28
CA ASP A 42 0.95 -0.30 0.94
C ASP A 42 0.87 -0.22 2.48
N MET A 43 0.11 -1.13 3.04
CA MET A 43 -0.13 -1.25 4.47
C MET A 43 -0.19 -2.74 4.85
N GLY A 44 0.97 -3.39 4.82
CA GLY A 44 1.12 -4.80 5.16
C GLY A 44 0.97 -5.09 6.66
N PRO A 45 1.06 -6.36 7.07
CA PRO A 45 0.81 -6.78 8.46
C PRO A 45 1.89 -6.33 9.45
N ASP A 46 3.05 -5.86 8.99
CA ASP A 46 4.13 -5.38 9.86
C ASP A 46 3.95 -3.93 10.33
N ILE A 47 2.80 -3.31 10.05
CA ILE A 47 2.53 -1.90 10.36
C ILE A 47 2.84 -1.54 11.82
N PHE A 48 2.56 -2.45 12.76
CA PHE A 48 2.85 -2.26 14.18
C PHE A 48 4.38 -2.15 14.44
N THR A 49 5.15 -3.08 13.90
CA THR A 49 6.60 -3.09 14.09
C THR A 49 7.29 -1.99 13.29
N GLN A 50 6.70 -1.58 12.17
CA GLN A 50 7.15 -0.43 11.38
C GLN A 50 6.92 0.88 12.16
N ALA A 51 5.74 1.05 12.77
CA ALA A 51 5.45 2.21 13.61
C ALA A 51 6.37 2.29 14.84
N LEU A 52 6.68 1.16 15.47
CA LEU A 52 7.62 1.10 16.58
C LEU A 52 9.03 1.52 16.17
N GLN A 53 9.47 1.13 14.97
CA GLN A 53 10.83 1.40 14.49
C GLN A 53 10.99 2.80 13.89
N TYR A 54 9.99 3.30 13.18
CA TYR A 54 10.08 4.52 12.38
C TYR A 54 9.21 5.67 12.88
N GLY A 55 8.50 5.45 13.99
CA GLY A 55 7.66 6.46 14.62
C GLY A 55 6.18 6.35 14.23
N SER A 56 5.37 7.20 14.85
CA SER A 56 3.91 7.22 14.69
C SER A 56 3.49 7.44 13.23
N MET A 57 2.38 6.81 12.86
CA MET A 57 1.70 6.98 11.57
C MET A 57 0.41 7.79 11.69
N CYS A 58 0.23 8.54 12.78
CA CYS A 58 -0.98 9.35 13.02
C CYS A 58 -1.18 10.45 11.98
N ASP A 59 -0.14 10.87 11.29
CA ASP A 59 -0.15 11.90 10.27
C ASP A 59 -0.37 11.37 8.83
N ILE A 60 -0.54 10.06 8.66
CA ILE A 60 -0.89 9.48 7.35
C ILE A 60 -2.34 9.82 7.02
N GLU A 61 -2.54 10.47 5.89
CA GLU A 61 -3.84 10.88 5.35
C GLU A 61 -4.21 10.11 4.08
N HIS A 62 -3.21 9.64 3.35
CA HIS A 62 -3.39 8.97 2.06
C HIS A 62 -2.62 7.64 2.04
N VAL A 63 -3.30 6.58 1.64
CA VAL A 63 -2.71 5.24 1.48
C VAL A 63 -2.98 4.73 0.07
N LEU A 64 -1.93 4.61 -0.73
CA LEU A 64 -1.97 4.02 -2.06
C LEU A 64 -1.76 2.51 -1.94
N ILE A 65 -2.68 1.71 -2.42
CA ILE A 65 -2.56 0.24 -2.37
C ILE A 65 -2.17 -0.26 -3.75
N THR A 66 -1.04 -0.95 -3.83
CA THR A 66 -0.57 -1.53 -5.09
C THR A 66 -1.47 -2.66 -5.55
N HIS A 67 -1.81 -3.56 -4.65
CA HIS A 67 -2.74 -4.68 -4.89
C HIS A 67 -3.19 -5.28 -3.55
N THR A 68 -4.16 -6.19 -3.61
CA THR A 68 -4.88 -6.63 -2.41
C THR A 68 -4.32 -7.87 -1.74
N HIS A 69 -3.09 -8.35 -2.07
CA HIS A 69 -2.44 -9.40 -1.29
C HIS A 69 -2.19 -8.95 0.15
N ASP A 70 -2.23 -9.88 1.09
CA ASP A 70 -2.19 -9.61 2.53
C ASP A 70 -0.88 -8.95 2.99
N ASP A 71 0.21 -9.14 2.27
CA ASP A 71 1.50 -8.52 2.55
C ASP A 71 1.60 -7.06 2.08
N HIS A 72 0.63 -6.60 1.27
CA HIS A 72 0.48 -5.22 0.80
C HIS A 72 -0.73 -4.51 1.39
N PHE A 73 -1.84 -5.23 1.59
CA PHE A 73 -3.03 -4.67 2.21
C PHE A 73 -3.57 -5.58 3.31
N ASN A 74 -3.25 -5.23 4.55
CA ASN A 74 -3.70 -5.99 5.72
C ASN A 74 -4.97 -5.39 6.31
N PHE A 75 -6.06 -6.16 6.23
CA PHE A 75 -7.38 -5.73 6.72
C PHE A 75 -7.41 -5.46 8.24
N THR A 76 -6.58 -6.17 9.03
CA THR A 76 -6.49 -5.95 10.47
C THR A 76 -5.97 -4.55 10.80
N ALA A 77 -5.11 -3.97 9.96
CA ALA A 77 -4.59 -2.62 10.17
C ALA A 77 -5.70 -1.55 10.12
N LEU A 78 -6.77 -1.77 9.33
CA LEU A 78 -7.95 -0.89 9.35
C LEU A 78 -8.62 -0.91 10.72
N GLY A 79 -8.76 -2.10 11.33
CA GLY A 79 -9.29 -2.23 12.69
C GLY A 79 -8.49 -1.41 13.70
N LEU A 80 -7.16 -1.52 13.67
CA LEU A 80 -6.27 -0.76 14.57
C LEU A 80 -6.41 0.75 14.35
N MET A 81 -6.45 1.18 13.10
CA MET A 81 -6.61 2.59 12.74
C MET A 81 -7.94 3.13 13.23
N SER A 82 -9.04 2.36 13.16
CA SER A 82 -10.37 2.77 13.62
C SER A 82 -10.42 3.03 15.13
N MET A 83 -9.56 2.40 15.91
CA MET A 83 -9.47 2.62 17.37
C MET A 83 -8.79 3.94 17.74
N ALA A 84 -7.88 4.43 16.88
CA ALA A 84 -7.14 5.66 17.11
C ALA A 84 -7.85 6.91 16.54
N THR A 85 -9.08 6.77 16.04
CA THR A 85 -9.79 7.84 15.32
C THR A 85 -10.21 9.03 16.17
N HIS A 86 -10.26 8.90 17.51
CA HIS A 86 -10.51 10.03 18.39
C HIS A 86 -9.43 11.14 18.28
N LEU A 87 -8.30 10.84 17.64
CA LEU A 87 -7.20 11.77 17.38
C LEU A 87 -7.29 12.42 15.98
N ARG A 88 -8.28 12.03 15.16
CA ARG A 88 -8.40 12.47 13.77
C ARG A 88 -9.69 13.26 13.55
N THR A 89 -9.58 14.31 12.77
CA THR A 89 -10.71 15.14 12.32
C THR A 89 -11.07 14.92 10.86
N THR A 90 -10.23 14.20 10.12
CA THR A 90 -10.39 13.91 8.69
C THR A 90 -10.23 12.43 8.42
N PRO A 91 -10.92 11.85 7.42
CA PRO A 91 -10.76 10.45 7.06
C PRO A 91 -9.35 10.15 6.54
N VAL A 92 -8.96 8.88 6.66
CA VAL A 92 -7.82 8.35 5.88
C VAL A 92 -8.36 7.89 4.53
N HIS A 93 -7.72 8.38 3.48
CA HIS A 93 -8.09 8.10 2.09
C HIS A 93 -7.29 6.91 1.58
N PHE A 94 -7.97 5.86 1.17
CA PHE A 94 -7.37 4.67 0.54
C PHE A 94 -7.66 4.66 -0.95
N TYR A 95 -6.64 4.38 -1.74
CA TYR A 95 -6.69 4.40 -3.20
C TYR A 95 -6.35 3.03 -3.76
N PHE A 96 -7.20 2.50 -4.63
CA PHE A 96 -7.06 1.18 -5.25
C PHE A 96 -7.25 1.29 -6.76
N SER A 97 -6.67 0.34 -7.51
CA SER A 97 -7.12 0.11 -8.88
C SER A 97 -8.62 -0.24 -8.92
N GLU A 98 -9.26 -0.12 -10.07
CA GLU A 98 -10.68 -0.48 -10.20
C GLU A 98 -10.95 -1.93 -9.81
N GLU A 99 -10.05 -2.85 -10.14
CA GLU A 99 -10.13 -4.25 -9.77
C GLU A 99 -9.89 -4.47 -8.28
N GLY A 100 -8.86 -3.86 -7.70
CA GLY A 100 -8.56 -3.93 -6.27
C GLY A 100 -9.68 -3.32 -5.41
N TYR A 101 -10.35 -2.28 -5.90
CA TYR A 101 -11.49 -1.70 -5.19
C TYR A 101 -12.66 -2.67 -4.99
N ARG A 102 -12.82 -3.68 -5.88
CA ARG A 102 -13.84 -4.73 -5.68
C ARG A 102 -13.62 -5.52 -4.42
N PHE A 103 -12.39 -5.65 -3.95
CA PHE A 103 -12.10 -6.26 -2.65
C PHE A 103 -12.75 -5.47 -1.50
N ILE A 104 -12.69 -4.14 -1.56
CA ILE A 104 -13.37 -3.28 -0.59
C ILE A 104 -14.89 -3.42 -0.70
N GLU A 105 -15.44 -3.52 -1.91
CA GLU A 105 -16.90 -3.72 -2.11
C GLU A 105 -17.38 -5.03 -1.50
N LEU A 106 -16.61 -6.11 -1.62
CA LEU A 106 -16.93 -7.41 -1.00
C LEU A 106 -16.86 -7.35 0.54
N LEU A 107 -15.93 -6.56 1.07
CA LEU A 107 -15.69 -6.48 2.52
C LEU A 107 -16.54 -5.41 3.21
N ARG A 108 -17.31 -4.60 2.48
CA ARG A 108 -18.01 -3.43 3.04
C ARG A 108 -18.93 -3.73 4.21
N ASP A 109 -19.59 -4.88 4.18
CA ASP A 109 -20.52 -5.30 5.21
C ASP A 109 -19.90 -6.32 6.18
N SER A 110 -18.60 -6.64 6.00
CA SER A 110 -17.83 -7.44 6.95
C SER A 110 -17.53 -6.63 8.20
N GLU A 111 -17.62 -7.28 9.35
CA GLU A 111 -17.15 -6.68 10.60
C GLU A 111 -15.62 -6.58 10.57
N ILE A 112 -15.13 -5.36 10.79
CA ILE A 112 -13.74 -5.12 11.17
C ILE A 112 -13.65 -5.15 12.69
N ALA A 113 -12.48 -5.42 13.22
CA ALA A 113 -12.27 -5.55 14.66
C ALA A 113 -13.07 -4.50 15.45
N PHE A 114 -13.65 -4.94 16.60
CA PHE A 114 -14.38 -4.08 17.57
C PHE A 114 -15.79 -3.60 17.16
N GLY A 115 -16.50 -4.39 16.38
CA GLY A 115 -17.96 -4.26 16.27
C GLY A 115 -18.45 -3.16 15.33
N GLY A 116 -17.66 -2.86 14.31
CA GLY A 116 -18.11 -1.99 13.23
C GLY A 116 -17.85 -2.61 11.86
N THR A 117 -18.74 -2.36 10.91
CA THR A 117 -18.51 -2.71 9.51
C THR A 117 -17.68 -1.65 8.81
N LEU A 118 -17.01 -2.04 7.72
CA LEU A 118 -16.25 -1.10 6.90
C LEU A 118 -17.16 0.04 6.39
N ARG A 119 -18.37 -0.28 5.93
CA ARG A 119 -19.41 0.70 5.56
C ARG A 119 -19.77 1.65 6.70
N GLY A 120 -19.85 1.14 7.92
CA GLY A 120 -20.12 1.95 9.11
C GLY A 120 -19.00 2.96 9.38
N MET A 121 -17.75 2.54 9.18
CA MET A 121 -16.59 3.41 9.37
C MET A 121 -16.47 4.47 8.28
N GLU A 122 -16.82 4.15 7.02
CA GLU A 122 -16.95 5.15 5.96
C GLU A 122 -18.00 6.22 6.31
N LYS A 123 -19.20 5.79 6.77
CA LYS A 123 -20.27 6.71 7.20
C LYS A 123 -19.88 7.62 8.37
N LYS A 124 -18.99 7.14 9.24
CA LYS A 124 -18.46 7.93 10.36
C LYS A 124 -17.31 8.86 9.93
N GLY A 125 -16.90 8.84 8.64
CA GLY A 125 -15.80 9.65 8.15
C GLY A 125 -14.43 9.21 8.65
N ILE A 126 -14.27 7.93 9.03
CA ILE A 126 -12.98 7.36 9.45
C ILE A 126 -12.13 7.02 8.24
N TYR A 127 -12.76 6.46 7.20
CA TYR A 127 -12.14 6.09 5.94
C TYR A 127 -12.88 6.70 4.77
N ALA A 128 -12.15 6.90 3.67
CA ALA A 128 -12.69 7.15 2.35
C ALA A 128 -11.94 6.26 1.34
N PHE A 129 -12.66 5.52 0.53
CA PHE A 129 -12.08 4.61 -0.45
C PHE A 129 -12.30 5.13 -1.86
N HIS A 130 -11.24 5.15 -2.67
CA HIS A 130 -11.20 5.74 -4.00
C HIS A 130 -10.76 4.72 -5.04
N LYS A 131 -11.38 4.78 -6.23
CA LYS A 131 -10.95 4.03 -7.42
C LYS A 131 -10.00 4.88 -8.24
N LEU A 132 -8.90 4.31 -8.66
CA LEU A 132 -7.98 4.90 -9.63
C LEU A 132 -8.03 4.08 -10.93
N LYS A 133 -8.04 4.78 -12.05
CA LYS A 133 -7.87 4.17 -13.37
C LYS A 133 -6.42 4.23 -13.78
N TYR A 134 -5.92 3.14 -14.38
CA TYR A 134 -4.57 3.12 -14.90
C TYR A 134 -4.35 4.21 -15.93
N PHE A 135 -3.16 4.79 -15.91
CA PHE A 135 -2.68 5.84 -16.80
C PHE A 135 -3.39 7.21 -16.68
N GLU A 136 -4.33 7.36 -15.74
CA GLU A 136 -4.88 8.66 -15.37
C GLU A 136 -4.10 9.27 -14.20
N THR A 137 -3.87 10.58 -14.23
CA THR A 137 -3.13 11.31 -13.19
C THR A 137 -4.08 11.94 -12.19
N TYR A 138 -3.79 11.77 -10.90
CA TYR A 138 -4.57 12.28 -9.78
C TYR A 138 -3.69 13.16 -8.88
N SER A 139 -4.24 14.24 -8.35
CA SER A 139 -3.58 15.04 -7.31
C SER A 139 -3.89 14.41 -5.94
N ILE A 140 -2.87 13.84 -5.28
CA ILE A 140 -3.01 13.17 -3.98
C ILE A 140 -1.96 13.76 -3.04
N GLY A 141 -2.40 14.45 -1.99
CA GLY A 141 -1.50 15.20 -1.12
C GLY A 141 -0.71 16.24 -1.92
N GLU A 142 0.62 16.16 -1.86
CA GLU A 142 1.51 17.08 -2.56
C GLU A 142 2.05 16.56 -3.90
N TYR A 143 1.56 15.39 -4.35
CA TYR A 143 2.08 14.70 -5.53
C TYR A 143 1.01 14.56 -6.61
N GLU A 144 1.47 14.56 -7.86
CA GLU A 144 0.72 13.99 -8.98
C GLU A 144 1.01 12.48 -9.01
N VAL A 145 -0.03 11.67 -8.95
CA VAL A 145 0.06 10.21 -8.86
C VAL A 145 -0.59 9.59 -10.07
N THR A 146 0.15 8.80 -10.83
CA THR A 146 -0.37 8.05 -11.97
C THR A 146 -0.18 6.56 -11.73
N PRO A 147 -1.25 5.79 -11.50
CA PRO A 147 -1.15 4.33 -11.44
C PRO A 147 -0.87 3.78 -12.83
N ILE A 148 0.11 2.89 -12.93
CA ILE A 148 0.41 2.12 -14.14
C ILE A 148 0.20 0.64 -13.86
N ARG A 149 -0.13 -0.12 -14.90
CA ARG A 149 -0.44 -1.54 -14.77
C ARG A 149 0.84 -2.37 -14.61
N GLY A 150 0.98 -3.03 -13.45
CA GLY A 150 2.00 -4.03 -13.20
C GLY A 150 1.57 -5.41 -13.73
N ASN A 151 2.54 -6.31 -13.84
CA ASN A 151 2.30 -7.71 -14.23
C ASN A 151 2.38 -8.64 -13.01
N HIS A 152 1.48 -8.40 -12.07
CA HIS A 152 1.29 -9.20 -10.87
C HIS A 152 -0.20 -9.20 -10.49
N GLY A 153 -0.70 -10.29 -9.90
CA GLY A 153 -2.10 -10.40 -9.49
C GLY A 153 -2.36 -9.80 -8.12
N GLY A 154 -3.60 -9.93 -7.67
CA GLY A 154 -4.06 -9.65 -6.32
C GLY A 154 -5.13 -10.68 -5.92
N ASN A 155 -5.85 -10.43 -4.82
CA ASN A 155 -6.90 -11.33 -4.32
C ASN A 155 -8.16 -11.32 -5.21
N MET A 156 -8.32 -10.31 -6.06
CA MET A 156 -9.47 -10.21 -6.95
C MET A 156 -9.18 -10.81 -8.32
N ALA A 157 -10.19 -11.48 -8.89
CA ALA A 157 -10.09 -12.00 -10.25
C ALA A 157 -9.77 -10.86 -11.25
N LYS A 158 -8.75 -11.06 -12.07
CA LYS A 158 -8.23 -10.09 -13.04
C LYS A 158 -7.56 -8.84 -12.42
N GLU A 159 -7.39 -8.78 -11.12
CA GLU A 159 -6.61 -7.72 -10.50
C GLU A 159 -5.18 -7.73 -11.06
N ARG A 160 -4.69 -6.56 -11.38
CA ARG A 160 -3.28 -6.30 -11.66
C ARG A 160 -2.74 -5.33 -10.64
N SER A 161 -1.49 -5.50 -10.26
CA SER A 161 -0.86 -4.55 -9.35
C SER A 161 -0.81 -3.16 -9.97
N ALA A 162 -1.10 -2.15 -9.17
CA ALA A 162 -0.86 -0.77 -9.54
C ALA A 162 0.56 -0.40 -9.09
N ASN A 163 1.43 -0.14 -10.03
CA ASN A 163 2.66 0.57 -9.74
C ASN A 163 2.40 2.08 -9.92
N TYR A 164 3.18 2.94 -9.30
CA TYR A 164 2.86 4.36 -9.27
C TYR A 164 3.99 5.22 -9.83
N VAL A 165 3.68 6.02 -10.85
CA VAL A 165 4.53 7.16 -11.21
C VAL A 165 4.09 8.33 -10.35
N LEU A 166 5.03 8.84 -9.56
CA LEU A 166 4.84 9.90 -8.57
C LEU A 166 5.65 11.10 -9.00
N LYS A 167 5.00 12.27 -9.16
CA LYS A 167 5.68 13.50 -9.49
C LYS A 167 5.53 14.50 -8.35
N ALA A 168 6.66 14.94 -7.81
CA ALA A 168 6.73 15.96 -6.78
C ALA A 168 6.57 17.37 -7.34
N LYS A 169 6.35 18.37 -6.47
CA LYS A 169 6.19 19.78 -6.85
C LYS A 169 7.41 20.39 -7.54
N ASP A 170 8.61 19.88 -7.22
CA ASP A 170 9.87 20.32 -7.84
C ASP A 170 10.09 19.69 -9.23
N GLY A 171 9.17 18.84 -9.68
CA GLY A 171 9.23 18.14 -10.95
C GLY A 171 9.87 16.77 -10.89
N THR A 172 10.50 16.38 -9.78
CA THR A 172 11.11 15.05 -9.60
C THR A 172 10.08 13.96 -9.79
N LYS A 173 10.40 12.97 -10.64
CA LYS A 173 9.53 11.83 -10.94
C LYS A 173 10.13 10.52 -10.44
N MET A 174 9.34 9.77 -9.70
CA MET A 174 9.71 8.46 -9.18
C MET A 174 8.73 7.40 -9.67
N LEU A 175 9.25 6.25 -10.10
CA LEU A 175 8.48 5.03 -10.26
C LEU A 175 8.60 4.18 -8.99
N TYR A 176 7.48 3.90 -8.34
CA TYR A 176 7.36 2.85 -7.34
C TYR A 176 6.83 1.59 -8.01
N GLY A 177 7.77 0.69 -8.36
CA GLY A 177 7.52 -0.51 -9.17
C GLY A 177 7.71 -1.79 -8.36
N MET A 178 6.88 -2.00 -7.33
CA MET A 178 6.93 -3.19 -6.49
C MET A 178 5.96 -4.25 -6.98
N ASP A 179 6.32 -5.50 -6.77
CA ASP A 179 5.56 -6.69 -7.13
C ASP A 179 4.99 -6.62 -8.55
N THR A 180 5.93 -6.66 -9.49
CA THR A 180 5.61 -6.74 -10.91
C THR A 180 6.59 -7.70 -11.59
N GLY A 181 6.11 -8.40 -12.61
CA GLY A 181 6.95 -9.07 -13.59
C GLY A 181 7.33 -8.10 -14.72
N LEU A 182 7.62 -8.65 -15.89
CA LEU A 182 7.84 -7.84 -17.08
C LEU A 182 6.58 -7.08 -17.43
N TYR A 183 6.67 -5.76 -17.55
CA TYR A 183 5.55 -4.92 -17.95
C TYR A 183 5.04 -5.25 -19.35
N GLU A 184 3.74 -5.17 -19.53
CA GLU A 184 3.09 -5.30 -20.83
C GLU A 184 3.36 -4.06 -21.71
N GLU A 185 3.22 -4.19 -23.03
CA GLU A 185 3.58 -3.18 -24.02
C GLU A 185 2.95 -1.82 -23.74
N GLU A 186 1.66 -1.78 -23.37
CA GLU A 186 0.96 -0.55 -23.00
C GLU A 186 1.67 0.23 -21.89
N THR A 187 2.11 -0.47 -20.84
CA THR A 187 2.82 0.14 -19.71
C THR A 187 4.23 0.59 -20.12
N LEU A 188 4.94 -0.21 -20.92
CA LEU A 188 6.25 0.16 -21.45
C LEU A 188 6.17 1.40 -22.33
N ASP A 189 5.16 1.50 -23.19
CA ASP A 189 4.97 2.66 -24.06
C ASP A 189 4.64 3.93 -23.25
N PHE A 190 3.81 3.81 -22.23
CA PHE A 190 3.56 4.91 -21.30
C PHE A 190 4.86 5.39 -20.61
N MET A 191 5.68 4.44 -20.12
CA MET A 191 6.91 4.76 -19.38
C MET A 191 8.00 5.41 -20.23
N LYS A 192 8.09 5.11 -21.53
CA LYS A 192 9.09 5.68 -22.46
C LYS A 192 9.13 7.22 -22.43
N ASN A 193 7.99 7.86 -22.11
CA ASN A 193 7.85 9.30 -22.13
C ASN A 193 7.84 9.95 -20.75
N GLN A 194 8.11 9.18 -19.67
CA GLN A 194 7.97 9.72 -18.32
C GLN A 194 9.19 10.48 -17.80
N ASN A 195 10.39 10.26 -18.37
CA ASN A 195 11.64 10.85 -17.87
C ASN A 195 11.77 10.68 -16.35
N LEU A 196 11.85 9.42 -15.92
CA LEU A 196 11.93 9.06 -14.51
C LEU A 196 13.31 9.41 -13.93
N ASP A 197 13.36 10.09 -12.79
CA ASP A 197 14.57 10.39 -12.04
C ASP A 197 14.94 9.26 -11.07
N ILE A 198 13.94 8.58 -10.50
CA ILE A 198 14.12 7.52 -9.50
C ILE A 198 13.28 6.31 -9.90
N TRP A 199 13.87 5.13 -9.77
CA TRP A 199 13.20 3.85 -9.96
C TRP A 199 13.42 2.95 -8.73
N MET A 200 12.33 2.55 -8.08
CA MET A 200 12.31 1.62 -6.95
C MET A 200 11.63 0.31 -7.34
#